data_2a616f59cc676ab32bc073195ad5524e
#
_entry.id   2a616f59cc676ab32bc073195ad5524e
#
_cell.length_a   1.000
_cell.length_b   1.000
_cell.length_c   1.000
_cell.angle_alpha   90.00
_cell.angle_beta   90.00
_cell.angle_gamma   90.00
#
_symmetry.space_group_name_H-M   'P 1'
#
loop_
_entity.id
_entity.type
_entity.pdbx_description
1 polymer ?
#
loop_
_entity_poly.entity_id
_entity_poly.type
_entity_poly.pdbx_seq_one_letter_code
_entity_poly.pdbx_strand_id
1 'polypeptide(L)'
;VELTAKLGIPYIFKASYRKANRSRLDSFTGIGDEKALKILEKVKSSFDIPVTTDIHTDEEAKWAAEVVDIIQIPAFLSRQTNLLVSAAITGKYVNVKKGQFLSPESMQFAVNKVRQSGNEHVMITERGTSFGYGDLIVDYRGIPTMQEQNKCPVIMDCTHSLQKPNQATGVTGGQPRMIETIAKAAVAVGVDGLFIETHPNPKEALSDGANMLPLNQLSTMLEKLVKIQEAIQ
;
A
#
# COMPACT_ATOMS: atom_id res chain seq x y z
N VAL A 1 13.62 -9.73 3.94
CA VAL A 1 14.88 -8.98 4.16
C VAL A 1 16.01 -9.61 3.32
N GLU A 2 16.42 -10.85 3.57
CA GLU A 2 17.55 -11.47 2.85
C GLU A 2 17.41 -11.47 1.33
N LEU A 3 16.22 -11.81 0.82
CA LEU A 3 15.95 -11.81 -0.62
C LEU A 3 16.11 -10.41 -1.23
N THR A 4 15.55 -9.41 -0.61
CA THR A 4 15.60 -8.02 -1.12
C THR A 4 17.01 -7.45 -1.03
N ALA A 5 17.75 -7.76 0.04
CA ALA A 5 19.16 -7.39 0.17
C ALA A 5 20.02 -8.05 -0.94
N LYS A 6 19.80 -9.34 -1.23
CA LYS A 6 20.49 -10.05 -2.32
C LYS A 6 20.22 -9.44 -3.70
N LEU A 7 19.03 -8.93 -3.92
CA LEU A 7 18.61 -8.30 -5.18
C LEU A 7 18.88 -6.79 -5.24
N GLY A 8 19.46 -6.19 -4.19
CA GLY A 8 19.70 -4.75 -4.12
C GLY A 8 18.42 -3.90 -4.05
N ILE A 9 17.32 -4.46 -3.59
CA ILE A 9 16.02 -3.79 -3.52
C ILE A 9 15.80 -3.21 -2.12
N PRO A 10 15.58 -1.90 -1.94
CA PRO A 10 15.14 -1.34 -0.66
C PRO A 10 13.83 -1.98 -0.21
N TYR A 11 13.74 -2.30 1.09
CA TYR A 11 12.59 -3.02 1.64
C TYR A 11 11.96 -2.28 2.81
N ILE A 12 10.65 -2.14 2.76
CA ILE A 12 9.82 -1.58 3.83
C ILE A 12 8.80 -2.65 4.24
N PHE A 13 8.76 -3.01 5.51
CA PHE A 13 7.78 -3.96 6.00
C PHE A 13 6.45 -3.27 6.31
N LYS A 14 5.34 -3.84 5.82
CA LYS A 14 4.00 -3.33 6.12
C LYS A 14 3.15 -4.36 6.83
N ALA A 15 2.54 -3.94 7.93
CA ALA A 15 1.39 -4.66 8.50
C ALA A 15 0.36 -3.66 9.04
N SER A 16 -0.93 -3.99 8.88
CA SER A 16 -1.99 -3.22 9.53
C SER A 16 -2.06 -3.64 11.00
N TYR A 17 -2.05 -2.68 11.93
CA TYR A 17 -2.29 -2.96 13.34
C TYR A 17 -3.78 -3.22 13.60
N ARG A 18 -4.67 -2.71 12.74
CA ARG A 18 -6.12 -2.89 12.76
C ARG A 18 -6.68 -2.90 11.34
N LYS A 19 -7.75 -3.64 11.14
CA LYS A 19 -8.56 -3.63 9.90
C LYS A 19 -9.88 -2.91 10.18
N ALA A 20 -9.99 -1.64 9.77
CA ALA A 20 -11.14 -0.79 10.10
C ALA A 20 -12.32 -0.88 9.12
N ASN A 21 -12.07 -1.30 7.86
CA ASN A 21 -13.09 -1.32 6.80
C ASN A 21 -13.52 -2.75 6.43
N ARG A 22 -14.31 -3.37 7.28
CA ARG A 22 -14.86 -4.71 7.02
C ARG A 22 -16.29 -4.64 6.51
N SER A 23 -16.62 -5.47 5.51
CA SER A 23 -18.00 -5.60 4.99
C SER A 23 -18.92 -6.27 5.99
N ARG A 24 -18.41 -7.14 6.85
CA ARG A 24 -19.19 -7.87 7.86
C ARG A 24 -18.72 -7.49 9.26
N LEU A 25 -19.66 -7.41 10.20
CA LEU A 25 -19.38 -7.05 11.58
C LEU A 25 -18.53 -8.12 12.31
N ASP A 26 -18.72 -9.40 11.95
CA ASP A 26 -18.03 -10.55 12.54
C ASP A 26 -16.64 -10.84 11.92
N SER A 27 -16.16 -9.98 11.00
CA SER A 27 -14.84 -10.14 10.38
C SER A 27 -13.72 -9.85 11.38
N PHE A 28 -12.58 -10.52 11.19
CA PHE A 28 -11.37 -10.24 11.95
C PHE A 28 -10.93 -8.77 11.79
N THR A 29 -10.75 -8.08 12.91
CA THR A 29 -10.36 -6.66 12.94
C THR A 29 -8.94 -6.43 13.44
N GLY A 30 -8.35 -7.38 14.16
CA GLY A 30 -6.98 -7.27 14.70
C GLY A 30 -6.80 -8.08 15.99
N ILE A 31 -5.62 -7.98 16.55
CA ILE A 31 -5.19 -8.67 17.81
C ILE A 31 -5.08 -7.70 19.00
N GLY A 32 -5.59 -6.48 18.82
CA GLY A 32 -5.43 -5.35 19.73
C GLY A 32 -4.32 -4.40 19.27
N ASP A 33 -4.62 -3.11 19.26
CA ASP A 33 -3.78 -2.08 18.63
C ASP A 33 -2.38 -2.00 19.26
N GLU A 34 -2.31 -1.91 20.59
CA GLU A 34 -1.04 -1.84 21.32
C GLU A 34 -0.16 -3.09 21.06
N LYS A 35 -0.76 -4.27 21.09
CA LYS A 35 -0.05 -5.53 20.83
C LYS A 35 0.48 -5.59 19.40
N ALA A 36 -0.32 -5.14 18.43
CA ALA A 36 0.08 -5.15 17.03
C ALA A 36 1.21 -4.14 16.76
N LEU A 37 1.16 -2.95 17.36
CA LEU A 37 2.22 -1.95 17.26
C LEU A 37 3.53 -2.43 17.90
N LYS A 38 3.49 -3.08 19.07
CA LYS A 38 4.67 -3.70 19.67
C LYS A 38 5.32 -4.77 18.78
N ILE A 39 4.50 -5.51 18.01
CA ILE A 39 5.03 -6.47 17.03
C ILE A 39 5.72 -5.74 15.89
N LEU A 40 5.16 -4.63 15.37
CA LEU A 40 5.80 -3.81 14.35
C LEU A 40 7.13 -3.24 14.83
N GLU A 41 7.17 -2.71 16.05
CA GLU A 41 8.40 -2.20 16.68
C GLU A 41 9.47 -3.30 16.81
N LYS A 42 9.06 -4.52 17.21
CA LYS A 42 9.95 -5.67 17.27
C LYS A 42 10.49 -6.05 15.88
N VAL A 43 9.65 -6.04 14.84
CA VAL A 43 10.11 -6.31 13.46
C VAL A 43 11.13 -5.25 13.03
N LYS A 44 10.83 -3.97 13.24
CA LYS A 44 11.73 -2.85 12.94
C LYS A 44 13.10 -3.05 13.59
N SER A 45 13.13 -3.27 14.90
CA SER A 45 14.38 -3.41 15.65
C SER A 45 15.14 -4.71 15.37
N SER A 46 14.42 -5.83 15.12
CA SER A 46 15.06 -7.13 14.89
C SER A 46 15.71 -7.25 13.52
N PHE A 47 15.19 -6.54 12.52
CA PHE A 47 15.68 -6.64 11.15
C PHE A 47 16.34 -5.35 10.64
N ASP A 48 16.36 -4.29 11.45
CA ASP A 48 16.87 -2.96 11.08
C ASP A 48 16.30 -2.47 9.74
N ILE A 49 14.97 -2.50 9.62
CA ILE A 49 14.24 -2.08 8.42
C ILE A 49 13.16 -1.07 8.75
N PRO A 50 12.84 -0.15 7.83
CA PRO A 50 11.68 0.73 7.99
C PRO A 50 10.38 -0.06 7.98
N VAL A 51 9.42 0.40 8.78
CA VAL A 51 8.09 -0.20 8.88
C VAL A 51 6.98 0.80 8.60
N THR A 52 5.86 0.30 8.11
CA THR A 52 4.67 1.12 7.82
C THR A 52 3.39 0.47 8.32
N THR A 53 2.43 1.28 8.71
CA THR A 53 1.06 0.86 9.01
C THR A 53 0.05 1.89 8.50
N ASP A 54 -1.19 1.48 8.35
CA ASP A 54 -2.30 2.37 8.00
C ASP A 54 -2.98 2.93 9.27
N ILE A 55 -3.49 4.17 9.17
CA ILE A 55 -4.29 4.83 10.19
C ILE A 55 -5.68 5.15 9.65
N HIS A 56 -6.68 5.31 10.54
CA HIS A 56 -8.08 5.44 10.14
C HIS A 56 -8.77 6.66 10.77
N THR A 57 -8.25 7.16 11.88
CA THR A 57 -8.66 8.40 12.50
C THR A 57 -7.47 9.32 12.72
N ASP A 58 -7.73 10.60 12.94
CA ASP A 58 -6.70 11.62 13.16
C ASP A 58 -5.92 11.40 14.47
N GLU A 59 -6.58 10.90 15.51
CA GLU A 59 -5.91 10.58 16.79
C GLU A 59 -4.87 9.45 16.65
N GLU A 60 -5.10 8.52 15.73
CA GLU A 60 -4.20 7.39 15.50
C GLU A 60 -2.82 7.82 14.98
N ALA A 61 -2.72 8.96 14.29
CA ALA A 61 -1.47 9.42 13.69
C ALA A 61 -0.36 9.58 14.73
N LYS A 62 -0.68 10.15 15.90
CA LYS A 62 0.30 10.46 16.94
C LYS A 62 0.98 9.20 17.47
N TRP A 63 0.21 8.22 17.91
CA TRP A 63 0.80 7.02 18.54
C TRP A 63 1.30 6.00 17.51
N ALA A 64 0.75 5.97 16.29
CA ALA A 64 1.34 5.18 15.21
C ALA A 64 2.74 5.70 14.84
N ALA A 65 2.93 7.03 14.81
CA ALA A 65 4.21 7.67 14.51
C ALA A 65 5.33 7.36 15.54
N GLU A 66 5.01 6.95 16.75
CA GLU A 66 6.01 6.51 17.74
C GLU A 66 6.73 5.24 17.29
N VAL A 67 6.06 4.40 16.49
CA VAL A 67 6.57 3.09 16.04
C VAL A 67 7.02 3.11 14.60
N VAL A 68 6.19 3.65 13.69
CA VAL A 68 6.43 3.50 12.24
C VAL A 68 7.25 4.65 11.65
N ASP A 69 7.86 4.37 10.50
CA ASP A 69 8.60 5.36 9.71
C ASP A 69 7.72 5.98 8.63
N ILE A 70 6.70 5.25 8.20
CA ILE A 70 5.76 5.67 7.17
C ILE A 70 4.34 5.46 7.68
N ILE A 71 3.51 6.49 7.59
CA ILE A 71 2.08 6.42 7.89
C ILE A 71 1.33 6.27 6.57
N GLN A 72 0.53 5.22 6.43
CA GLN A 72 -0.31 5.02 5.25
C GLN A 72 -1.73 5.52 5.49
N ILE A 73 -2.23 6.29 4.51
CA ILE A 73 -3.64 6.69 4.43
C ILE A 73 -4.37 5.72 3.50
N PRO A 74 -5.40 5.00 3.96
CA PRO A 74 -6.19 4.10 3.13
C PRO A 74 -6.87 4.82 1.95
N ALA A 75 -7.06 4.10 0.85
CA ALA A 75 -7.59 4.66 -0.40
C ALA A 75 -8.95 5.36 -0.23
N PHE A 76 -9.87 4.76 0.52
CA PHE A 76 -11.19 5.35 0.75
C PHE A 76 -11.19 6.54 1.72
N LEU A 77 -10.07 6.79 2.44
CA LEU A 77 -9.84 7.93 3.32
C LEU A 77 -8.91 8.99 2.71
N SER A 78 -8.46 8.82 1.48
CA SER A 78 -7.48 9.69 0.82
C SER A 78 -7.90 11.17 0.69
N ARG A 79 -9.19 11.50 0.85
CA ARG A 79 -9.71 12.87 0.84
C ARG A 79 -9.93 13.48 2.22
N GLN A 80 -9.81 12.71 3.30
CA GLN A 80 -10.09 13.16 4.67
C GLN A 80 -9.03 14.17 5.12
N THR A 81 -9.42 15.44 5.20
CA THR A 81 -8.48 16.55 5.46
C THR A 81 -7.79 16.40 6.81
N ASN A 82 -8.56 16.18 7.89
CA ASN A 82 -7.98 16.07 9.22
C ASN A 82 -6.99 14.89 9.31
N LEU A 83 -7.33 13.75 8.72
CA LEU A 83 -6.46 12.57 8.71
C LEU A 83 -5.12 12.85 7.99
N LEU A 84 -5.17 13.52 6.83
CA LEU A 84 -3.96 13.91 6.08
C LEU A 84 -3.11 14.92 6.85
N VAL A 85 -3.74 15.92 7.46
CA VAL A 85 -3.06 16.93 8.29
C VAL A 85 -2.42 16.29 9.52
N SER A 86 -3.16 15.44 10.24
CA SER A 86 -2.64 14.76 11.43
C SER A 86 -1.46 13.84 11.10
N ALA A 87 -1.52 13.11 9.98
CA ALA A 87 -0.38 12.32 9.51
C ALA A 87 0.82 13.22 9.17
N ALA A 88 0.60 14.33 8.47
CA ALA A 88 1.67 15.27 8.09
C ALA A 88 2.39 15.88 9.29
N ILE A 89 1.65 16.32 10.31
CA ILE A 89 2.20 16.96 11.53
C ILE A 89 3.15 16.03 12.30
N THR A 90 3.03 14.72 12.14
CA THR A 90 3.97 13.75 12.76
C THR A 90 5.40 13.86 12.24
N GLY A 91 5.62 14.48 11.06
CA GLY A 91 6.91 14.54 10.38
C GLY A 91 7.36 13.22 9.74
N LYS A 92 6.56 12.15 9.84
CA LYS A 92 6.85 10.86 9.19
C LYS A 92 6.54 10.93 7.70
N TYR A 93 7.08 9.99 6.91
CA TYR A 93 6.62 9.81 5.53
C TYR A 93 5.13 9.52 5.52
N VAL A 94 4.39 10.14 4.60
CA VAL A 94 2.94 9.91 4.42
C VAL A 94 2.71 9.24 3.08
N ASN A 95 2.27 7.98 3.10
CA ASN A 95 1.88 7.24 1.89
C ASN A 95 0.37 7.33 1.70
N VAL A 96 -0.06 8.09 0.69
CA VAL A 96 -1.49 8.24 0.38
C VAL A 96 -1.89 7.26 -0.71
N LYS A 97 -2.70 6.26 -0.37
CA LYS A 97 -3.29 5.37 -1.39
C LYS A 97 -4.34 6.11 -2.19
N LYS A 98 -4.22 6.08 -3.53
CA LYS A 98 -5.21 6.68 -4.41
C LYS A 98 -6.58 6.03 -4.23
N GLY A 99 -7.60 6.85 -3.98
CA GLY A 99 -8.98 6.36 -3.95
C GLY A 99 -9.41 5.77 -5.29
N GLN A 100 -10.17 4.68 -5.27
CA GLN A 100 -10.68 4.02 -6.48
C GLN A 100 -11.58 4.92 -7.33
N PHE A 101 -12.08 5.98 -6.72
CA PHE A 101 -12.97 7.00 -7.30
C PHE A 101 -12.22 8.27 -7.73
N LEU A 102 -10.89 8.31 -7.60
CA LEU A 102 -10.05 9.46 -7.92
C LEU A 102 -9.30 9.25 -9.23
N SER A 103 -9.19 10.33 -10.01
CA SER A 103 -8.25 10.36 -11.14
C SER A 103 -6.81 10.57 -10.63
N PRO A 104 -5.78 10.18 -11.41
CA PRO A 104 -4.39 10.44 -11.09
C PRO A 104 -4.11 11.92 -10.78
N GLU A 105 -4.66 12.83 -11.59
CA GLU A 105 -4.47 14.28 -11.47
C GLU A 105 -5.03 14.81 -10.16
N SER A 106 -6.13 14.24 -9.66
CA SER A 106 -6.78 14.70 -8.43
C SER A 106 -5.97 14.37 -7.17
N MET A 107 -4.96 13.50 -7.24
CA MET A 107 -4.10 13.19 -6.11
C MET A 107 -3.26 14.38 -5.65
N GLN A 108 -3.03 15.39 -6.51
CA GLN A 108 -2.38 16.65 -6.13
C GLN A 108 -3.03 17.30 -4.89
N PHE A 109 -4.35 17.19 -4.74
CA PHE A 109 -5.03 17.80 -3.60
C PHE A 109 -4.71 17.11 -2.27
N ALA A 110 -4.51 15.80 -2.29
CA ALA A 110 -4.08 15.08 -1.09
C ALA A 110 -2.60 15.39 -0.75
N VAL A 111 -1.73 15.39 -1.76
CA VAL A 111 -0.31 15.75 -1.62
C VAL A 111 -0.16 17.19 -1.10
N ASN A 112 -0.91 18.13 -1.67
CA ASN A 112 -0.88 19.52 -1.26
C ASN A 112 -1.32 19.72 0.20
N LYS A 113 -2.30 18.96 0.69
CA LYS A 113 -2.69 19.00 2.11
C LYS A 113 -1.55 18.58 3.03
N VAL A 114 -0.80 17.54 2.66
CA VAL A 114 0.37 17.09 3.43
C VAL A 114 1.45 18.16 3.41
N ARG A 115 1.81 18.71 2.25
CA ARG A 115 2.86 19.72 2.09
C ARG A 115 2.50 21.04 2.77
N GLN A 116 1.28 21.53 2.59
CA GLN A 116 0.80 22.75 3.25
C GLN A 116 0.70 22.62 4.76
N SER A 117 0.72 21.39 5.28
CA SER A 117 0.85 21.12 6.72
C SER A 117 2.31 21.05 7.20
N GLY A 118 3.28 21.41 6.34
CA GLY A 118 4.70 21.50 6.69
C GLY A 118 5.50 20.21 6.50
N ASN A 119 4.97 19.22 5.75
CA ASN A 119 5.66 17.94 5.53
C ASN A 119 5.85 17.65 4.04
N GLU A 120 7.10 17.66 3.59
CA GLU A 120 7.46 17.33 2.20
C GLU A 120 7.60 15.81 1.95
N HIS A 121 7.61 14.98 3.00
CA HIS A 121 7.80 13.53 2.92
C HIS A 121 6.48 12.83 2.56
N VAL A 122 6.09 12.91 1.30
CA VAL A 122 4.85 12.30 0.79
C VAL A 122 5.14 11.37 -0.38
N MET A 123 4.39 10.29 -0.47
CA MET A 123 4.35 9.36 -1.61
C MET A 123 2.91 8.96 -1.91
N ILE A 124 2.66 8.51 -3.13
CA ILE A 124 1.34 8.06 -3.60
C ILE A 124 1.40 6.57 -3.89
N THR A 125 0.33 5.84 -3.57
CA THR A 125 0.17 4.45 -4.01
C THR A 125 -1.01 4.33 -4.96
N GLU A 126 -0.74 3.97 -6.23
CA GLU A 126 -1.76 3.53 -7.19
C GLU A 126 -2.29 2.15 -6.78
N ARG A 127 -3.61 1.96 -6.80
CA ARG A 127 -4.27 0.71 -6.43
C ARG A 127 -5.51 0.38 -7.26
N GLY A 128 -5.61 0.94 -8.44
CA GLY A 128 -6.71 0.74 -9.37
C GLY A 128 -7.86 1.72 -9.16
N THR A 129 -8.69 1.78 -10.18
CA THR A 129 -9.89 2.61 -10.29
C THR A 129 -11.10 1.71 -10.46
N SER A 130 -12.24 2.06 -9.87
CA SER A 130 -13.49 1.30 -10.00
C SER A 130 -13.92 1.19 -11.47
N PHE A 131 -14.20 -0.03 -11.88
CA PHE A 131 -14.73 -0.35 -13.21
C PHE A 131 -16.06 -1.11 -13.05
N GLY A 132 -17.16 -0.40 -13.21
CA GLY A 132 -18.46 -0.90 -12.82
C GLY A 132 -18.56 -1.09 -11.29
N TYR A 133 -19.34 -2.08 -10.86
CA TYR A 133 -19.66 -2.30 -9.44
C TYR A 133 -18.78 -3.35 -8.75
N GLY A 134 -18.03 -4.15 -9.48
CA GLY A 134 -17.36 -5.33 -8.91
C GLY A 134 -15.97 -5.60 -9.45
N ASP A 135 -15.36 -4.67 -10.15
CA ASP A 135 -13.99 -4.84 -10.66
C ASP A 135 -13.17 -3.54 -10.54
N LEU A 136 -11.87 -3.69 -10.72
CA LEU A 136 -10.90 -2.61 -10.73
C LEU A 136 -10.00 -2.74 -11.95
N ILE A 137 -9.59 -1.59 -12.50
CA ILE A 137 -8.58 -1.51 -13.55
C ILE A 137 -7.44 -0.59 -13.12
N VAL A 138 -6.25 -0.81 -13.67
CA VAL A 138 -5.10 0.09 -13.51
C VAL A 138 -4.86 0.80 -14.84
N ASP A 139 -4.97 2.12 -14.82
CA ASP A 139 -4.48 2.96 -15.92
C ASP A 139 -3.02 3.32 -15.67
N TYR A 140 -2.12 2.63 -16.33
CA TYR A 140 -0.67 2.82 -16.16
C TYR A 140 -0.18 4.22 -16.60
N ARG A 141 -0.95 4.96 -17.41
CA ARG A 141 -0.65 6.36 -17.74
C ARG A 141 -0.71 7.25 -16.50
N GLY A 142 -1.48 6.85 -15.49
CA GLY A 142 -1.60 7.55 -14.22
C GLY A 142 -0.31 7.58 -13.40
N ILE A 143 0.59 6.61 -13.57
CA ILE A 143 1.86 6.56 -12.83
C ILE A 143 2.75 7.73 -13.20
N PRO A 144 3.20 7.92 -14.45
CA PRO A 144 4.00 9.07 -14.83
C PRO A 144 3.26 10.41 -14.61
N THR A 145 1.94 10.45 -14.82
CA THR A 145 1.13 11.66 -14.54
C THR A 145 1.28 12.09 -13.07
N MET A 146 1.14 11.15 -12.13
CA MET A 146 1.27 11.45 -10.69
C MET A 146 2.71 11.81 -10.32
N GLN A 147 3.72 11.15 -10.90
CA GLN A 147 5.15 11.46 -10.68
C GLN A 147 5.49 12.88 -11.15
N GLU A 148 5.13 13.22 -12.38
CA GLU A 148 5.41 14.52 -12.99
C GLU A 148 4.71 15.67 -12.26
N GLN A 149 3.43 15.49 -11.95
CA GLN A 149 2.62 16.52 -11.34
C GLN A 149 2.97 16.76 -9.86
N ASN A 150 3.23 15.70 -9.12
CA ASN A 150 3.40 15.80 -7.67
C ASN A 150 4.86 15.82 -7.23
N LYS A 151 5.81 15.48 -8.11
CA LYS A 151 7.25 15.39 -7.77
C LYS A 151 7.49 14.60 -6.48
N CYS A 152 6.83 13.45 -6.36
CA CYS A 152 6.98 12.52 -5.24
C CYS A 152 6.94 11.07 -5.75
N PRO A 153 7.47 10.11 -4.98
CA PRO A 153 7.45 8.71 -5.37
C PRO A 153 6.02 8.18 -5.57
N VAL A 154 5.84 7.36 -6.61
CA VAL A 154 4.60 6.65 -6.89
C VAL A 154 4.84 5.15 -6.76
N ILE A 155 4.07 4.50 -5.90
CA ILE A 155 4.12 3.07 -5.60
C ILE A 155 2.95 2.37 -6.31
N MET A 156 3.18 1.19 -6.89
CA MET A 156 2.09 0.37 -7.43
C MET A 156 1.70 -0.73 -6.46
N ASP A 157 0.45 -0.73 -6.01
CA ASP A 157 -0.13 -1.84 -5.25
C ASP A 157 -0.60 -2.94 -6.20
N CYS A 158 0.21 -3.99 -6.34
CA CYS A 158 -0.03 -5.09 -7.27
C CYS A 158 -1.06 -6.10 -6.76
N THR A 159 -1.44 -6.03 -5.49
CA THR A 159 -2.36 -6.96 -4.85
C THR A 159 -3.76 -6.38 -4.72
N HIS A 160 -3.90 -5.22 -4.11
CA HIS A 160 -5.23 -4.61 -3.92
C HIS A 160 -5.84 -4.04 -5.20
N SER A 161 -5.05 -3.76 -6.25
CA SER A 161 -5.57 -3.39 -7.57
C SER A 161 -6.32 -4.52 -8.28
N LEU A 162 -6.19 -5.75 -7.78
CA LEU A 162 -6.83 -6.96 -8.31
C LEU A 162 -8.01 -7.43 -7.46
N GLN A 163 -8.40 -6.64 -6.46
CA GLN A 163 -9.60 -6.93 -5.67
C GLN A 163 -10.86 -6.91 -6.53
N LYS A 164 -11.78 -7.81 -6.20
CA LYS A 164 -13.16 -7.79 -6.68
C LYS A 164 -14.07 -7.41 -5.53
N PRO A 165 -14.37 -6.11 -5.37
CA PRO A 165 -15.24 -5.63 -4.30
C PRO A 165 -16.70 -6.08 -4.51
N ASN A 166 -17.54 -5.82 -3.51
CA ASN A 166 -19.00 -6.01 -3.59
C ASN A 166 -19.48 -7.43 -3.96
N GLN A 167 -18.74 -8.46 -3.51
CA GLN A 167 -19.17 -9.84 -3.73
C GLN A 167 -20.37 -10.20 -2.83
N ALA A 168 -21.29 -11.02 -3.34
CA ALA A 168 -22.49 -11.45 -2.62
C ALA A 168 -22.19 -12.17 -1.29
N THR A 169 -21.01 -12.75 -1.15
CA THR A 169 -20.56 -13.41 0.10
C THR A 169 -20.16 -12.44 1.20
N GLY A 170 -20.09 -11.13 0.92
CA GLY A 170 -19.56 -10.13 1.88
C GLY A 170 -18.04 -10.24 2.10
N VAL A 171 -17.33 -11.05 1.29
CA VAL A 171 -15.88 -11.17 1.32
C VAL A 171 -15.33 -10.71 -0.03
N THR A 172 -14.36 -9.81 0.00
CA THR A 172 -13.70 -9.33 -1.21
C THR A 172 -12.99 -10.48 -1.94
N GLY A 173 -13.35 -10.69 -3.20
CA GLY A 173 -12.65 -11.62 -4.09
C GLY A 173 -11.41 -11.02 -4.71
N GLY A 174 -10.73 -11.77 -5.58
CA GLY A 174 -9.53 -11.29 -6.25
C GLY A 174 -9.03 -12.16 -7.39
N GLN A 175 -7.96 -11.70 -8.02
CA GLN A 175 -7.30 -12.35 -9.14
C GLN A 175 -5.78 -12.50 -8.91
N PRO A 176 -5.32 -13.27 -7.90
CA PRO A 176 -3.91 -13.32 -7.52
C PRO A 176 -2.98 -13.78 -8.65
N ARG A 177 -3.49 -14.56 -9.62
CA ARG A 177 -2.73 -14.97 -10.82
C ARG A 177 -2.26 -13.78 -11.69
N MET A 178 -2.86 -12.61 -11.53
CA MET A 178 -2.53 -11.41 -12.29
C MET A 178 -1.50 -10.50 -11.58
N ILE A 179 -1.09 -10.83 -10.36
CA ILE A 179 -0.17 -9.99 -9.57
C ILE A 179 1.14 -9.77 -10.33
N GLU A 180 1.76 -10.83 -10.86
CA GLU A 180 2.99 -10.72 -11.65
C GLU A 180 2.80 -9.86 -12.91
N THR A 181 1.64 -9.95 -13.57
CA THR A 181 1.32 -9.15 -14.76
C THR A 181 1.25 -7.65 -14.42
N ILE A 182 0.53 -7.30 -13.35
CA ILE A 182 0.43 -5.92 -12.85
C ILE A 182 1.80 -5.39 -12.46
N ALA A 183 2.58 -6.18 -11.72
CA ALA A 183 3.91 -5.78 -11.27
C ALA A 183 4.88 -5.53 -12.45
N LYS A 184 4.89 -6.41 -13.45
CA LYS A 184 5.72 -6.24 -14.66
C LYS A 184 5.37 -4.97 -15.42
N ALA A 185 4.09 -4.71 -15.63
CA ALA A 185 3.64 -3.50 -16.31
C ALA A 185 4.01 -2.24 -15.52
N ALA A 186 3.86 -2.26 -14.19
CA ALA A 186 4.23 -1.15 -13.32
C ALA A 186 5.74 -0.84 -13.39
N VAL A 187 6.59 -1.85 -13.31
CA VAL A 187 8.04 -1.68 -13.44
C VAL A 187 8.39 -1.14 -14.83
N ALA A 188 7.77 -1.70 -15.90
CA ALA A 188 8.03 -1.26 -17.27
C ALA A 188 7.66 0.21 -17.56
N VAL A 189 6.70 0.78 -16.84
CA VAL A 189 6.36 2.22 -16.95
C VAL A 189 7.15 3.10 -15.98
N GLY A 190 8.09 2.55 -15.20
CA GLY A 190 8.99 3.31 -14.36
C GLY A 190 8.40 3.70 -13.00
N VAL A 191 7.61 2.83 -12.37
CA VAL A 191 7.15 3.05 -10.99
C VAL A 191 8.31 3.08 -10.00
N ASP A 192 8.22 3.92 -8.95
CA ASP A 192 9.29 4.06 -7.96
C ASP A 192 9.35 2.90 -6.96
N GLY A 193 8.27 2.15 -6.80
CA GLY A 193 8.23 1.00 -5.90
C GLY A 193 6.97 0.15 -6.08
N LEU A 194 6.98 -1.01 -5.46
CA LEU A 194 5.85 -1.96 -5.48
C LEU A 194 5.35 -2.22 -4.06
N PHE A 195 4.05 -2.30 -3.93
CA PHE A 195 3.37 -2.79 -2.74
C PHE A 195 2.78 -4.18 -3.05
N ILE A 196 3.21 -5.20 -2.30
CA ILE A 196 2.82 -6.60 -2.54
C ILE A 196 2.45 -7.23 -1.20
N GLU A 197 1.21 -7.66 -1.06
CA GLU A 197 0.77 -8.42 0.11
C GLU A 197 1.04 -9.91 -0.12
N THR A 198 1.74 -10.54 0.83
CA THR A 198 2.15 -11.95 0.72
C THR A 198 1.79 -12.73 1.97
N HIS A 199 1.57 -14.03 1.82
CA HIS A 199 1.36 -14.94 2.94
C HIS A 199 1.93 -16.33 2.58
N PRO A 200 2.52 -17.10 3.53
CA PRO A 200 2.97 -18.46 3.27
C PRO A 200 1.88 -19.36 2.72
N ASN A 201 0.67 -19.26 3.28
CA ASN A 201 -0.54 -19.94 2.79
C ASN A 201 -1.72 -18.94 2.72
N PRO A 202 -1.98 -18.26 1.60
CA PRO A 202 -3.02 -17.23 1.49
C PRO A 202 -4.42 -17.68 1.91
N LYS A 203 -4.73 -18.97 1.82
CA LYS A 203 -6.03 -19.52 2.24
C LYS A 203 -6.26 -19.47 3.76
N GLU A 204 -5.20 -19.39 4.54
CA GLU A 204 -5.22 -19.31 6.01
C GLU A 204 -5.09 -17.87 6.51
N ALA A 205 -4.93 -16.91 5.60
CA ALA A 205 -4.82 -15.52 5.98
C ALA A 205 -6.13 -15.01 6.64
N LEU A 206 -5.99 -14.28 7.73
CA LEU A 206 -7.13 -13.74 8.49
C LEU A 206 -7.87 -12.63 7.75
N SER A 207 -7.26 -12.07 6.70
CA SER A 207 -7.85 -11.05 5.82
C SER A 207 -7.21 -11.12 4.43
N ASP A 208 -7.92 -10.63 3.43
CA ASP A 208 -7.45 -10.38 2.06
C ASP A 208 -6.79 -11.59 1.34
N GLY A 209 -6.92 -12.81 1.86
CA GLY A 209 -6.27 -14.01 1.34
C GLY A 209 -6.55 -14.31 -0.15
N ALA A 210 -7.71 -13.87 -0.67
CA ALA A 210 -8.07 -14.00 -2.08
C ALA A 210 -7.19 -13.14 -3.02
N ASN A 211 -6.42 -12.18 -2.48
CA ASN A 211 -5.58 -11.25 -3.24
C ASN A 211 -4.09 -11.34 -2.89
N MET A 212 -3.69 -12.22 -1.99
CA MET A 212 -2.29 -12.33 -1.58
C MET A 212 -1.47 -13.16 -2.57
N LEU A 213 -0.21 -12.76 -2.75
CA LEU A 213 0.78 -13.56 -3.44
C LEU A 213 1.27 -14.68 -2.49
N PRO A 214 1.28 -15.96 -2.90
CA PRO A 214 1.97 -17.00 -2.16
C PRO A 214 3.46 -16.65 -1.98
N LEU A 215 3.96 -16.67 -0.74
CA LEU A 215 5.32 -16.20 -0.42
C LEU A 215 6.40 -16.94 -1.21
N ASN A 216 6.19 -18.23 -1.52
CA ASN A 216 7.12 -19.04 -2.31
C ASN A 216 7.26 -18.58 -3.78
N GLN A 217 6.34 -17.74 -4.28
CA GLN A 217 6.41 -17.18 -5.63
C GLN A 217 7.15 -15.84 -5.69
N LEU A 218 7.40 -15.21 -4.53
CA LEU A 218 7.95 -13.85 -4.45
C LEU A 218 9.36 -13.76 -5.05
N SER A 219 10.25 -14.72 -4.74
CA SER A 219 11.64 -14.70 -5.24
C SER A 219 11.70 -14.66 -6.75
N THR A 220 11.07 -15.65 -7.40
CA THR A 220 11.05 -15.74 -8.87
C THR A 220 10.43 -14.52 -9.53
N MET A 221 9.40 -13.94 -8.90
CA MET A 221 8.78 -12.72 -9.42
C MET A 221 9.73 -11.53 -9.31
N LEU A 222 10.35 -11.31 -8.16
CA LEU A 222 11.27 -10.17 -7.97
C LEU A 222 12.49 -10.26 -8.88
N GLU A 223 13.06 -11.44 -9.10
CA GLU A 223 14.17 -11.64 -10.04
C GLU A 223 13.81 -11.24 -11.48
N LYS A 224 12.58 -11.51 -11.92
CA LYS A 224 12.09 -11.07 -13.23
C LYS A 224 11.90 -9.54 -13.29
N LEU A 225 11.39 -8.95 -12.20
CA LEU A 225 11.13 -7.51 -12.12
C LEU A 225 12.42 -6.70 -12.14
N VAL A 226 13.48 -7.18 -11.48
CA VAL A 226 14.81 -6.55 -11.53
C VAL A 226 15.33 -6.52 -12.97
N LYS A 227 15.21 -7.63 -13.72
CA LYS A 227 15.63 -7.66 -15.13
C LYS A 227 14.85 -6.68 -16.02
N ILE A 228 13.56 -6.49 -15.76
CA ILE A 228 12.77 -5.49 -16.49
C ILE A 228 13.26 -4.09 -16.12
N GLN A 229 13.50 -3.81 -14.86
CA GLN A 229 14.02 -2.52 -14.40
C GLN A 229 15.38 -2.20 -15.04
N GLU A 230 16.29 -3.15 -15.06
CA GLU A 230 17.59 -3.02 -15.72
C GLU A 230 17.48 -2.74 -17.23
N ALA A 231 16.46 -3.31 -17.88
CA ALA A 231 16.25 -3.14 -19.32
C ALA A 231 15.66 -1.77 -19.72
N ILE A 232 15.05 -1.02 -18.79
CA ILE A 232 14.43 0.28 -19.05
C ILE A 232 15.27 1.46 -18.54
N GLN A 233 16.36 1.22 -17.81
CA GLN A 233 17.35 2.22 -17.39
C GLN A 233 18.39 2.48 -18.50
#